data_2d7c0b2da6ede45b8b7d9d3152c2f055
#
_entry.id   2d7c0b2da6ede45b8b7d9d3152c2f055
#
_cell.length_a   1.000
_cell.length_b   1.000
_cell.length_c   1.000
_cell.angle_alpha   90.00
_cell.angle_beta   90.00
_cell.angle_gamma   90.00
#
_symmetry.space_group_name_H-M   'P 1'
#
loop_
_entity.id
_entity.type
_entity.pdbx_description
1 polymer ?
#
loop_
_entity_poly.entity_id
_entity_poly.type
_entity_poly.pdbx_seq_one_letter_code
_entity_poly.pdbx_strand_id
1 'polypeptide(L)'
;MNTFSLKVIACDKVFFDGRCVQVVLPLHDGLKAIQAHHENMVFPVEVGELRILEEDGNTILGVTGTGFAQMINNRATVIVDTCEYCLLYTSDAADDLIG
;
A
#
# COMPACT_ATOMS: atom_id res chain seq x y z
N MET A 1 15.31 -4.06 -10.00
CA MET A 1 14.57 -3.05 -9.26
C MET A 1 14.43 -3.49 -7.80
N ASN A 2 14.61 -2.57 -6.90
CA ASN A 2 14.55 -2.94 -5.48
C ASN A 2 13.12 -3.11 -5.01
N THR A 3 12.89 -4.14 -4.26
CA THR A 3 11.57 -4.41 -3.71
C THR A 3 11.67 -4.64 -2.21
N PHE A 4 10.52 -4.62 -1.55
CA PHE A 4 10.45 -4.94 -0.13
C PHE A 4 9.22 -5.79 0.11
N SER A 5 9.20 -6.48 1.23
CA SER A 5 8.05 -7.29 1.61
C SER A 5 6.98 -6.38 2.16
N LEU A 6 5.74 -6.60 1.75
CA LEU A 6 4.62 -5.81 2.25
C LEU A 6 3.50 -6.75 2.63
N LYS A 7 2.92 -6.53 3.80
CA LYS A 7 1.75 -7.26 4.23
C LYS A 7 0.74 -6.24 4.73
N VAL A 8 -0.47 -6.28 4.18
CA VAL A 8 -1.55 -5.38 4.59
C VAL A 8 -2.65 -6.25 5.19
N ILE A 9 -2.94 -6.02 6.47
CA ILE A 9 -3.92 -6.80 7.21
C ILE A 9 -5.07 -5.88 7.60
N ALA A 10 -6.28 -6.29 7.28
CA ALA A 10 -7.48 -5.53 7.65
C ALA A 10 -8.34 -6.44 8.52
N CYS A 11 -8.49 -6.04 9.77
CA CYS A 11 -9.20 -6.84 10.75
C CYS A 11 -8.56 -8.22 10.82
N ASP A 12 -9.23 -9.25 10.37
CA ASP A 12 -8.69 -10.58 10.43
C ASP A 12 -8.41 -11.13 9.05
N LYS A 13 -8.31 -10.26 8.04
CA LYS A 13 -8.18 -10.69 6.68
C LYS A 13 -6.93 -10.08 6.07
N VAL A 14 -6.21 -10.84 5.28
CA VAL A 14 -5.03 -10.33 4.60
C VAL A 14 -5.45 -9.73 3.26
N PHE A 15 -5.23 -8.44 3.11
CA PHE A 15 -5.56 -7.74 1.87
C PHE A 15 -4.44 -7.92 0.84
N PHE A 16 -3.21 -7.90 1.27
CA PHE A 16 -2.07 -8.06 0.36
C PHE A 16 -0.92 -8.71 1.13
N ASP A 17 -0.20 -9.60 0.47
CA ASP A 17 0.97 -10.22 1.09
C ASP A 17 1.92 -10.59 -0.05
N GLY A 18 2.96 -9.82 -0.21
CA GLY A 18 3.90 -10.07 -1.30
C GLY A 18 4.98 -9.03 -1.35
N ARG A 19 5.65 -8.94 -2.48
CA ARG A 19 6.71 -7.95 -2.65
C ARG A 19 6.22 -6.85 -3.57
N CYS A 20 6.67 -5.64 -3.32
CA CYS A 20 6.28 -4.51 -4.12
C CYS A 20 7.43 -3.53 -4.23
N VAL A 21 7.28 -2.56 -5.11
CA VAL A 21 8.29 -1.53 -5.34
C VAL A 21 7.98 -0.32 -4.47
N GLN A 22 6.72 -0.05 -4.25
CA GLN A 22 6.30 1.13 -3.52
C GLN A 22 4.90 0.94 -2.97
N VAL A 23 4.64 1.46 -1.80
CA VAL A 23 3.28 1.55 -1.28
C VAL A 23 3.06 3.00 -0.87
N VAL A 24 1.91 3.56 -1.24
CA VAL A 24 1.54 4.92 -0.87
C VAL A 24 0.39 4.82 0.12
N LEU A 25 0.55 5.45 1.27
CA LEU A 25 -0.41 5.37 2.34
C LEU A 25 -0.95 6.75 2.69
N PRO A 26 -2.22 6.86 3.10
CA PRO A 26 -2.76 8.15 3.51
C PRO A 26 -2.40 8.41 4.97
N LEU A 27 -1.79 9.54 5.22
CA LEU A 27 -1.46 9.97 6.56
C LEU A 27 -2.21 11.24 6.87
N HIS A 28 -2.12 11.68 8.10
CA HIS A 28 -2.82 12.86 8.56
C HIS A 28 -2.50 14.09 7.72
N ASP A 29 -1.26 14.25 7.33
CA ASP A 29 -0.85 15.46 6.62
C ASP A 29 -0.60 15.21 5.14
N GLY A 30 -1.11 14.15 4.59
CA GLY A 30 -0.96 13.88 3.16
C GLY A 30 -0.56 12.45 2.92
N LEU A 31 -0.06 12.19 1.72
CA LEU A 31 0.30 10.84 1.33
C LEU A 31 1.77 10.59 1.62
N LYS A 32 2.10 9.36 1.96
CA LYS A 32 3.47 8.96 2.16
C LYS A 32 3.79 7.76 1.31
N ALA A 33 4.84 7.86 0.50
CA ALA A 33 5.31 6.76 -0.32
C ALA A 33 6.45 6.05 0.41
N ILE A 34 6.37 4.72 0.50
CA ILE A 34 7.40 3.92 1.12
C ILE A 34 8.00 3.05 0.05
N GLN A 35 9.31 3.07 -0.04
CA GLN A 35 10.04 2.28 -1.02
C GLN A 35 11.05 1.38 -0.32
N ALA A 36 11.73 0.55 -1.09
CA ALA A 36 12.70 -0.37 -0.53
C ALA A 36 13.78 0.37 0.25
N HIS A 37 14.22 -0.24 1.31
CA HIS A 37 15.30 0.28 2.16
C HIS A 37 14.95 1.58 2.88
N HIS A 38 13.66 1.84 3.05
CA HIS A 38 13.21 2.95 3.88
C HIS A 38 13.67 2.70 5.32
N GLU A 39 13.99 3.76 6.02
CA GLU A 39 14.41 3.61 7.41
C GLU A 39 13.31 3.01 8.27
N ASN A 40 13.68 2.39 9.36
CA ASN A 40 12.70 1.78 10.24
C ASN A 40 11.84 2.85 10.87
N MET A 41 10.54 2.69 10.76
CA MET A 41 9.58 3.68 11.26
C MET A 41 8.24 3.06 11.55
N VAL A 42 7.47 3.73 12.40
CA VAL A 42 6.07 3.39 12.63
C VAL A 42 5.29 4.68 12.46
N PHE A 43 4.18 4.64 11.72
CA PHE A 43 3.37 5.83 11.57
C PHE A 43 1.90 5.47 11.45
N PRO A 44 1.00 6.39 11.83
CA PRO A 44 -0.43 6.13 11.77
C PRO A 44 -0.94 6.24 10.35
N VAL A 45 -1.95 5.43 10.01
CA VAL A 45 -2.58 5.46 8.72
C VAL A 45 -3.98 6.01 8.91
N GLU A 46 -4.37 6.95 8.06
CA GLU A 46 -5.68 7.55 8.11
C GLU A 46 -6.59 6.94 7.06
N VAL A 47 -7.86 7.29 7.11
CA VAL A 47 -8.80 6.83 6.11
C VAL A 47 -8.42 7.43 4.76
N GLY A 48 -8.34 6.62 3.74
CA GLY A 48 -8.00 7.14 2.43
C GLY A 48 -7.59 6.05 1.47
N GLU A 49 -6.99 6.47 0.38
CA GLU A 49 -6.59 5.54 -0.67
C GLU A 49 -5.21 4.97 -0.40
N LEU A 50 -5.11 3.68 -0.59
CA LEU A 50 -3.85 2.96 -0.50
C LEU A 50 -3.47 2.54 -1.90
N ARG A 51 -2.21 2.65 -2.25
CA ARG A 51 -1.76 2.30 -3.58
C ARG A 51 -0.51 1.45 -3.50
N ILE A 52 -0.53 0.27 -4.10
CA ILE A 52 0.61 -0.65 -4.09
C ILE A 52 1.10 -0.83 -5.51
N LEU A 53 2.37 -0.50 -5.76
CA LEU A 53 2.96 -0.68 -7.07
C LEU A 53 3.79 -1.95 -7.02
N GLU A 54 3.38 -2.93 -7.81
CA GLU A 54 4.08 -4.20 -7.85
C GLU A 54 5.22 -4.18 -8.85
N GLU A 55 6.08 -5.17 -8.74
CA GLU A 55 7.29 -5.23 -9.53
C GLU A 55 7.00 -5.33 -11.02
N ASP A 56 5.89 -5.92 -11.40
CA ASP A 56 5.54 -6.09 -12.80
C ASP A 56 4.81 -4.88 -13.37
N GLY A 57 4.67 -3.82 -12.61
CA GLY A 57 4.02 -2.61 -13.09
C GLY A 57 2.56 -2.50 -12.76
N ASN A 58 1.97 -3.54 -12.19
CA ASN A 58 0.57 -3.48 -11.81
C ASN A 58 0.41 -2.61 -10.57
N THR A 59 -0.69 -1.90 -10.50
CA THR A 59 -0.99 -1.06 -9.34
C THR A 59 -2.29 -1.54 -8.73
N ILE A 60 -2.28 -1.79 -7.45
CA ILE A 60 -3.45 -2.19 -6.71
C ILE A 60 -3.92 -1.00 -5.91
N LEU A 61 -5.19 -0.64 -6.08
CA LEU A 61 -5.77 0.46 -5.33
C LEU A 61 -6.76 -0.07 -4.31
N GLY A 62 -6.70 0.47 -3.13
CA GLY A 62 -7.62 0.11 -2.07
C GLY A 62 -8.04 1.32 -1.29
N VAL A 63 -9.09 1.19 -0.52
CA VAL A 63 -9.52 2.22 0.41
C VAL A 63 -9.37 1.64 1.79
N THR A 64 -8.61 2.31 2.64
CA THR A 64 -8.33 1.79 3.97
C THR A 64 -8.99 2.64 5.03
N GLY A 65 -9.31 2.02 6.15
CA GLY A 65 -9.67 2.73 7.35
C GLY A 65 -8.43 3.09 8.13
N THR A 66 -8.58 3.37 9.41
CA THR A 66 -7.46 3.82 10.22
C THR A 66 -6.68 2.63 10.79
N GLY A 67 -5.45 2.88 11.12
CA GLY A 67 -4.57 1.89 11.70
C GLY A 67 -3.17 2.43 11.77
N PHE A 68 -2.19 1.57 11.59
CA PHE A 68 -0.81 2.01 11.58
C PHE A 68 0.03 1.14 10.66
N ALA A 69 1.17 1.66 10.28
CA ALA A 69 2.09 0.96 9.42
C ALA A 69 3.47 1.00 10.06
N GLN A 70 4.24 -0.06 9.84
CA GLN A 70 5.62 -0.06 10.31
C GLN A 70 6.51 -0.58 9.21
N MET A 71 7.73 -0.07 9.17
CA MET A 71 8.76 -0.52 8.25
C MET A 71 9.95 -0.94 9.10
N ILE A 72 10.32 -2.20 9.02
CA ILE A 72 11.45 -2.72 9.78
C ILE A 72 12.25 -3.64 8.88
N ASN A 73 13.52 -3.30 8.68
CA ASN A 73 14.44 -4.14 7.93
C ASN A 73 13.88 -4.55 6.56
N ASN A 74 13.45 -3.57 5.80
CA ASN A 74 12.94 -3.78 4.44
C ASN A 74 11.67 -4.64 4.42
N ARG A 75 10.91 -4.61 5.49
CA ARG A 75 9.65 -5.35 5.58
C ARG A 75 8.59 -4.40 6.14
N ALA A 76 7.53 -4.18 5.39
CA ALA A 76 6.47 -3.28 5.81
C ALA A 76 5.24 -4.08 6.22
N THR A 77 4.61 -3.66 7.29
CA THR A 77 3.36 -4.25 7.76
C THR A 77 2.38 -3.13 7.99
N VAL A 78 1.20 -3.24 7.38
CA VAL A 78 0.14 -2.25 7.53
C VAL A 78 -1.04 -2.97 8.18
N ILE A 79 -1.49 -2.47 9.32
CA ILE A 79 -2.61 -3.04 10.05
C ILE A 79 -3.67 -1.97 10.17
N VAL A 80 -4.82 -2.19 9.54
CA VAL A 80 -5.91 -1.22 9.53
C VAL A 80 -7.21 -1.93 9.88
N ASP A 81 -8.25 -1.17 10.22
CA ASP A 81 -9.51 -1.78 10.59
C ASP A 81 -10.24 -2.32 9.37
N THR A 82 -10.13 -1.66 8.23
CA THR A 82 -10.73 -2.15 6.99
C THR A 82 -9.84 -1.83 5.82
N CYS A 83 -9.92 -2.62 4.78
CA CYS A 83 -9.25 -2.32 3.53
C CYS A 83 -9.94 -3.09 2.42
N GLU A 84 -10.39 -2.39 1.38
CA GLU A 84 -11.10 -3.01 0.29
C GLU A 84 -10.53 -2.58 -1.04
N TYR A 85 -10.59 -3.45 -2.03
CA TYR A 85 -10.11 -3.11 -3.35
C TYR A 85 -11.01 -2.06 -3.97
N CYS A 86 -10.37 -1.08 -4.57
CA CYS A 86 -11.08 -0.15 -5.41
C CYS A 86 -11.02 -0.68 -6.81
N LEU A 87 -9.83 -0.86 -7.31
CA LEU A 87 -9.62 -1.32 -8.65
C LEU A 87 -8.25 -1.90 -8.77
N LEU A 88 -8.06 -2.76 -9.76
CA LEU A 88 -6.74 -3.26 -10.10
C LEU A 88 -6.39 -2.68 -11.46
N TYR A 89 -5.32 -1.90 -11.52
CA TYR A 89 -4.91 -1.28 -12.76
C TYR A 89 -3.63 -1.89 -13.26
N THR A 90 -3.51 -1.96 -14.57
CA THR A 90 -2.21 -2.12 -15.17
C THR A 90 -1.80 -0.75 -15.66
N SER A 91 -0.53 -0.59 -15.93
CA SER A 91 -0.02 0.73 -16.17
C SER A 91 -0.60 1.37 -17.40
N ASP A 92 -1.13 0.61 -18.31
CA ASP A 92 -1.59 1.22 -19.50
C ASP A 92 -3.06 1.32 -19.60
N ALA A 93 -3.74 0.46 -19.10
CA ALA A 93 -5.10 0.43 -19.36
C ALA A 93 -5.94 1.39 -18.70
N ALA A 94 -5.62 1.68 -17.63
CA ALA A 94 -6.52 2.35 -16.88
C ALA A 94 -7.15 3.50 -17.42
N ASP A 95 -6.40 4.21 -17.97
CA ASP A 95 -6.91 5.43 -18.18
C ASP A 95 -8.04 5.46 -19.04
N ASP A 96 -7.89 4.96 -20.00
CA ASP A 96 -8.87 5.20 -20.92
C ASP A 96 -10.17 4.82 -20.55
N LEU A 97 -10.32 3.82 -20.05
CA LEU A 97 -11.55 3.41 -19.83
C LEU A 97 -12.32 4.28 -19.11
N ILE A 98 -11.83 4.99 -18.47
CA ILE A 98 -12.60 5.70 -17.76
C ILE A 98 -13.02 6.62 -18.48
N GLY A 99 -12.34 6.75 -19.22
CA GLY A 99 -12.91 7.67 -20.02
C GLY A 99 -14.22 7.44 -19.79
#